data_8e3d02d1ec05c3e4e4899ee8304bec17
#
_entry.id   8e3d02d1ec05c3e4e4899ee8304bec17
#
_cell.length_a   1.000
_cell.length_b   1.000
_cell.length_c   1.000
_cell.angle_alpha   90.00
_cell.angle_beta   90.00
_cell.angle_gamma   90.00
#
_symmetry.space_group_name_H-M   'P 1'
#
loop_
_entity.id
_entity.type
_entity.pdbx_description
1 polymer ?
#
loop_
_entity_poly.entity_id
_entity_poly.type
_entity_poly.pdbx_seq_one_letter_code
_entity_poly.pdbx_strand_id
1 'polypeptide(L)'
;ELAVAFNDVDLCLKVRKNGYLNVYDPYAKLYHMESKTRGAEDSKEKVRRFQTEIEYMRCHWIDILKNGDPCYNKNLSLTKWNYSLKPILGMETEAGQKKEKTGRKSCRKYQ
;
A
#
# COMPACT_ATOMS: atom_id res chain seq x y z
N GLU A 1 -3.24 -0.43 15.20
CA GLU A 1 -4.45 -1.12 14.71
C GLU A 1 -4.96 -0.41 13.46
N LEU A 2 -5.35 -1.18 12.43
CA LEU A 2 -5.92 -0.65 11.19
C LEU A 2 -7.43 -0.53 11.36
N ALA A 3 -7.95 0.69 11.30
CA ALA A 3 -9.37 0.93 11.47
C ALA A 3 -10.13 0.89 10.13
N VAL A 4 -9.48 1.30 9.04
CA VAL A 4 -10.14 1.50 7.74
C VAL A 4 -9.32 1.02 6.56
N ALA A 5 -8.11 1.57 6.35
CA ALA A 5 -7.29 1.24 5.20
C ALA A 5 -6.41 0.01 5.47
N PHE A 6 -6.15 -0.76 4.43
CA PHE A 6 -5.22 -1.90 4.42
C PHE A 6 -5.56 -3.07 5.35
N ASN A 7 -6.74 -3.12 5.95
CA ASN A 7 -7.14 -4.21 6.84
C ASN A 7 -7.24 -5.56 6.10
N ASP A 8 -7.68 -5.56 4.87
CA ASP A 8 -7.73 -6.70 3.95
C ASP A 8 -6.31 -7.16 3.56
N VAL A 9 -5.43 -6.22 3.22
CA VAL A 9 -4.03 -6.51 2.90
C VAL A 9 -3.30 -7.08 4.12
N ASP A 10 -3.47 -6.46 5.29
CA ASP A 10 -2.88 -6.92 6.56
C ASP A 10 -3.35 -8.34 6.91
N LEU A 11 -4.65 -8.63 6.72
CA LEU A 11 -5.20 -9.98 6.91
C LEU A 11 -4.53 -10.98 5.98
N CYS A 12 -4.43 -10.67 4.69
CA CYS A 12 -3.77 -11.53 3.70
C CYS A 12 -2.30 -11.81 4.04
N LEU A 13 -1.59 -10.79 4.51
CA LEU A 13 -0.20 -10.95 4.94
C LEU A 13 -0.07 -11.80 6.21
N LYS A 14 -0.96 -11.64 7.17
CA LYS A 14 -1.04 -12.49 8.38
C LYS A 14 -1.35 -13.96 8.04
N VAL A 15 -2.28 -14.20 7.14
CA VAL A 15 -2.61 -15.55 6.63
C VAL A 15 -1.37 -16.21 6.04
N ARG A 16 -0.64 -15.50 5.17
CA ARG A 16 0.62 -16.00 4.59
C ARG A 16 1.71 -16.23 5.63
N LYS A 17 1.86 -15.33 6.59
CA LYS A 17 2.85 -15.47 7.68
C LYS A 17 2.60 -16.72 8.53
N ASN A 18 1.36 -17.14 8.66
CA ASN A 18 0.97 -18.38 9.37
C ASN A 18 1.00 -19.64 8.48
N GLY A 19 1.61 -19.57 7.29
CA GLY A 19 1.81 -20.74 6.41
C GLY A 19 0.63 -21.07 5.51
N TYR A 20 -0.40 -20.24 5.46
CA TYR A 20 -1.55 -20.43 4.58
C TYR A 20 -1.39 -19.69 3.24
N LEU A 21 -2.18 -20.07 2.26
CA LEU A 21 -2.22 -19.43 0.95
C LEU A 21 -3.43 -18.50 0.84
N ASN A 22 -3.25 -17.36 0.18
CA ASN A 22 -4.36 -16.56 -0.33
C ASN A 22 -4.75 -17.11 -1.70
N VAL A 23 -6.00 -17.53 -1.86
CA VAL A 23 -6.49 -18.12 -3.09
C VAL A 23 -7.51 -17.18 -3.73
N TYR A 24 -7.33 -16.90 -5.02
CA TYR A 24 -8.34 -16.21 -5.81
C TYR A 24 -9.35 -17.24 -6.35
N ASP A 25 -10.62 -17.06 -6.00
CA ASP A 25 -11.73 -17.86 -6.52
C ASP A 25 -12.58 -17.01 -7.48
N PRO A 26 -12.54 -17.27 -8.79
CA PRO A 26 -13.31 -16.51 -9.78
C PRO A 26 -14.82 -16.72 -9.69
N TYR A 27 -15.27 -17.76 -8.98
CA TYR A 27 -16.69 -18.06 -8.78
C TYR A 27 -17.28 -17.37 -7.55
N ALA A 28 -16.44 -16.96 -6.58
CA ALA A 28 -16.86 -16.19 -5.43
C ALA A 28 -17.01 -14.70 -5.81
N LYS A 29 -18.19 -14.32 -6.26
CA LYS A 29 -18.47 -12.95 -6.72
C LYS A 29 -19.17 -12.15 -5.63
N LEU A 30 -18.57 -11.01 -5.27
CA LEU A 30 -19.11 -10.06 -4.30
C LEU A 30 -19.10 -8.64 -4.90
N TYR A 31 -20.02 -7.81 -4.42
CA TYR A 31 -20.06 -6.39 -4.78
C TYR A 31 -19.38 -5.58 -3.68
N HIS A 32 -18.27 -4.92 -4.01
CA HIS A 32 -17.59 -3.99 -3.12
C HIS A 32 -18.09 -2.56 -3.40
N MET A 33 -18.96 -2.05 -2.52
CA MET A 33 -19.49 -0.70 -2.64
C MET A 33 -18.54 0.31 -2.01
N GLU A 34 -17.45 0.63 -2.71
CA GLU A 34 -16.45 1.57 -2.23
C GLU A 34 -17.04 2.95 -1.89
N SER A 35 -16.58 3.51 -0.78
CA SER A 35 -16.86 4.89 -0.33
C SER A 35 -18.34 5.26 -0.13
N LYS A 36 -19.28 4.35 -0.34
CA LYS A 36 -20.72 4.66 -0.32
C LYS A 36 -21.22 5.06 1.07
N THR A 37 -20.61 4.52 2.12
CA THR A 37 -20.99 4.81 3.52
C THR A 37 -20.07 5.80 4.21
N ARG A 38 -18.88 6.11 3.68
CA ARG A 38 -17.84 6.88 4.35
C ARG A 38 -17.57 8.25 3.72
N GLY A 39 -17.98 8.46 2.46
CA GLY A 39 -17.65 9.66 1.71
C GLY A 39 -16.14 9.78 1.36
N ALA A 40 -15.74 10.94 0.85
CA ALA A 40 -14.34 11.19 0.49
C ALA A 40 -13.43 11.28 1.74
N GLU A 41 -12.15 10.91 1.59
CA GLU A 41 -11.11 10.98 2.64
C GLU A 41 -10.46 12.39 2.68
N ASP A 42 -11.27 13.43 2.81
CA ASP A 42 -10.91 14.85 2.65
C ASP A 42 -10.79 15.61 3.99
N SER A 43 -11.30 15.09 5.11
CA SER A 43 -11.13 15.72 6.40
C SER A 43 -9.71 15.54 6.97
N LYS A 44 -9.24 16.53 7.76
CA LYS A 44 -7.91 16.47 8.40
C LYS A 44 -7.73 15.24 9.30
N GLU A 45 -8.79 14.82 9.99
CA GLU A 45 -8.80 13.64 10.86
C GLU A 45 -8.65 12.35 10.05
N LYS A 46 -9.36 12.26 8.93
CA LYS A 46 -9.30 11.10 8.03
C LYS A 46 -7.91 10.98 7.39
N VAL A 47 -7.35 12.08 6.91
CA VAL A 47 -5.99 12.13 6.37
C VAL A 47 -4.96 11.71 7.43
N ARG A 48 -5.08 12.22 8.66
CA ARG A 48 -4.18 11.84 9.76
C ARG A 48 -4.28 10.36 10.10
N ARG A 49 -5.50 9.82 10.18
CA ARG A 49 -5.73 8.38 10.38
C ARG A 49 -5.06 7.57 9.27
N PHE A 50 -5.30 7.90 8.02
CA PHE A 50 -4.71 7.22 6.87
C PHE A 50 -3.18 7.21 6.90
N GLN A 51 -2.54 8.32 7.28
CA GLN A 51 -1.09 8.39 7.47
C GLN A 51 -0.62 7.44 8.58
N THR A 52 -1.35 7.33 9.68
CA THR A 52 -1.04 6.39 10.77
C THR A 52 -1.16 4.93 10.31
N GLU A 53 -2.15 4.62 9.49
CA GLU A 53 -2.36 3.28 8.92
C GLU A 53 -1.24 2.91 7.92
N ILE A 54 -0.78 3.86 7.11
CA ILE A 54 0.41 3.68 6.25
C ILE A 54 1.65 3.39 7.10
N GLU A 55 1.88 4.16 8.17
CA GLU A 55 3.02 3.94 9.08
C GLU A 55 2.94 2.56 9.74
N TYR A 56 1.76 2.13 10.18
CA TYR A 56 1.55 0.78 10.72
C TYR A 56 1.96 -0.31 9.71
N MET A 57 1.47 -0.24 8.48
CA MET A 57 1.80 -1.20 7.44
C MET A 57 3.30 -1.24 7.14
N ARG A 58 3.93 -0.07 7.02
CA ARG A 58 5.38 0.04 6.81
C ARG A 58 6.19 -0.59 7.95
N CYS A 59 5.79 -0.38 9.19
CA CYS A 59 6.50 -0.92 10.35
C CYS A 59 6.29 -2.43 10.54
N HIS A 60 5.07 -2.91 10.31
CA HIS A 60 4.72 -4.32 10.56
C HIS A 60 5.21 -5.26 9.45
N TRP A 61 5.22 -4.77 8.22
CA TRP A 61 5.48 -5.57 7.01
C TRP A 61 6.70 -5.11 6.24
N ILE A 62 7.64 -4.41 6.91
CA ILE A 62 8.80 -3.78 6.27
C ILE A 62 9.63 -4.77 5.43
N ASP A 63 9.82 -5.99 5.89
CA ASP A 63 10.62 -7.00 5.20
C ASP A 63 9.93 -7.47 3.92
N ILE A 64 8.62 -7.67 3.95
CA ILE A 64 7.83 -8.04 2.77
C ILE A 64 7.78 -6.87 1.79
N LEU A 65 7.52 -5.66 2.28
CA LEU A 65 7.43 -4.46 1.44
C LEU A 65 8.77 -4.12 0.75
N LYS A 66 9.90 -4.35 1.41
CA LYS A 66 11.24 -4.15 0.81
C LYS A 66 11.54 -5.16 -0.28
N ASN A 67 11.11 -6.40 -0.11
CA ASN A 67 11.32 -7.45 -1.09
C ASN A 67 10.42 -7.29 -2.33
N GLY A 68 9.41 -6.44 -2.25
CA GLY A 68 8.43 -6.21 -3.29
C GLY A 68 7.44 -7.35 -3.46
N ASP A 69 6.47 -7.16 -4.34
CA ASP A 69 5.48 -8.15 -4.69
C ASP A 69 5.99 -9.02 -5.85
N PRO A 70 6.20 -10.34 -5.66
CA PRO A 70 6.68 -11.23 -6.73
C PRO A 70 5.67 -11.37 -7.88
N CYS A 71 4.39 -11.07 -7.64
CA CYS A 71 3.33 -11.10 -8.64
C CYS A 71 3.18 -9.78 -9.42
N TYR A 72 3.83 -8.69 -8.95
CA TYR A 72 3.76 -7.40 -9.64
C TYR A 72 4.76 -7.33 -10.79
N ASN A 73 4.30 -6.94 -11.97
CA ASN A 73 5.17 -6.87 -13.15
C ASN A 73 6.28 -5.81 -12.95
N LYS A 74 7.53 -6.27 -12.97
CA LYS A 74 8.73 -5.45 -12.75
C LYS A 74 8.90 -4.28 -13.73
N ASN A 75 8.24 -4.31 -14.87
CA ASN A 75 8.30 -3.24 -15.86
C ASN A 75 7.30 -2.11 -15.58
N LEU A 76 6.37 -2.31 -14.66
CA LEU A 76 5.39 -1.29 -14.29
C LEU A 76 5.94 -0.32 -13.24
N SER A 77 5.48 0.93 -13.30
CA SER A 77 5.83 1.97 -12.33
C SER A 77 5.23 1.67 -10.97
N LEU A 78 6.04 1.81 -9.90
CA LEU A 78 5.57 1.77 -8.51
C LEU A 78 5.16 3.15 -7.99
N THR A 79 5.38 4.21 -8.79
CA THR A 79 5.08 5.60 -8.38
C THR A 79 3.80 6.13 -9.01
N LYS A 80 3.22 5.39 -9.97
CA LYS A 80 1.99 5.76 -10.66
C LYS A 80 0.93 4.69 -10.43
N TRP A 81 -0.29 5.11 -10.10
CA TRP A 81 -1.43 4.21 -9.81
C TRP A 81 -2.09 3.61 -11.07
N ASN A 82 -1.72 4.08 -12.27
CA ASN A 82 -2.35 3.73 -13.54
C ASN A 82 -1.63 2.59 -14.30
N TYR A 83 -0.78 1.83 -13.63
CA TYR A 83 -0.01 0.71 -14.21
C TYR A 83 0.83 1.08 -15.43
N SER A 84 1.26 2.33 -15.55
CA SER A 84 2.14 2.76 -16.63
C SER A 84 3.52 2.08 -16.53
N LEU A 85 4.21 1.97 -17.66
CA LEU A 85 5.57 1.44 -17.69
C LEU A 85 6.55 2.33 -16.92
N LYS A 86 7.58 1.72 -16.36
CA LYS A 86 8.73 2.47 -15.83
C LYS A 86 9.38 3.27 -16.96
N PRO A 87 9.88 4.48 -16.68
CA PRO A 87 10.73 5.19 -17.62
C PRO A 87 11.95 4.32 -17.98
N ILE A 88 12.28 4.25 -19.24
CA ILE A 88 13.53 3.60 -19.70
C ILE A 88 14.67 4.49 -19.21
N LEU A 89 15.67 3.88 -18.54
CA LEU A 89 16.87 4.58 -18.10
C LEU A 89 17.50 5.32 -19.31
N GLY A 90 17.54 6.65 -19.27
CA GLY A 90 18.06 7.51 -20.34
C GLY A 90 17.04 8.44 -20.98
N MET A 91 15.74 8.33 -20.65
CA MET A 91 14.69 9.30 -21.02
C MET A 91 14.14 9.99 -19.77
N GLU A 92 14.97 10.70 -19.04
CA GLU A 92 14.50 11.63 -18.00
C GLU A 92 13.98 12.89 -18.68
N THR A 93 12.68 13.00 -18.84
CA THR A 93 12.03 14.27 -19.09
C THR A 93 12.11 15.07 -17.78
N GLU A 94 12.81 16.21 -17.84
CA GLU A 94 12.93 17.18 -16.76
C GLU A 94 11.54 17.69 -16.34
N ALA A 95 10.93 17.04 -15.37
CA ALA A 95 9.74 17.55 -14.67
C ALA A 95 9.68 16.95 -13.26
N GLY A 96 10.20 17.72 -12.30
CA GLY A 96 9.77 17.65 -10.90
C GLY A 96 10.57 16.79 -9.94
N GLN A 97 11.84 17.12 -9.70
CA GLN A 97 12.52 16.73 -8.46
C GLN A 97 12.00 17.57 -7.27
N LYS A 98 10.90 17.14 -6.64
CA LYS A 98 10.65 17.50 -5.24
C LYS A 98 11.34 16.46 -4.36
N LYS A 99 12.45 16.85 -3.73
CA LYS A 99 13.12 16.04 -2.69
C LYS A 99 12.18 15.80 -1.52
N GLU A 100 11.67 14.61 -1.41
CA GLU A 100 10.98 14.15 -0.21
C GLU A 100 12.02 13.90 0.88
N LYS A 101 12.05 14.76 1.89
CA LYS A 101 12.82 14.52 3.13
C LYS A 101 12.08 13.45 3.93
N THR A 102 12.45 12.19 3.73
CA THR A 102 11.97 11.09 4.56
C THR A 102 12.58 11.17 5.94
N GLY A 103 11.86 11.80 6.87
CA GLY A 103 12.16 11.71 8.29
C GLY A 103 11.91 10.27 8.75
N ARG A 104 12.97 9.53 9.10
CA ARG A 104 12.89 8.24 9.78
C ARG A 104 12.27 8.43 11.17
N LYS A 105 10.95 8.31 11.28
CA LYS A 105 10.32 8.13 12.59
C LYS A 105 10.49 6.68 13.04
N SER A 106 10.96 6.50 14.26
CA SER A 106 11.18 5.19 14.88
C SER A 106 9.88 4.38 14.94
N CYS A 107 9.92 3.14 14.45
CA CYS A 107 8.81 2.18 14.50
C CYS A 107 8.48 1.63 15.90
N ARG A 108 9.03 2.21 16.98
CA ARG A 108 8.86 1.71 18.37
C ARG A 108 7.43 1.76 18.93
N LYS A 109 6.48 2.36 18.21
CA LYS A 109 5.08 2.51 18.68
C LYS A 109 4.18 1.30 18.48
N TYR A 110 4.63 0.29 17.74
CA TYR A 110 3.76 -0.80 17.28
C TYR A 110 4.27 -2.22 17.63
N GLN A 111 5.20 -2.28 18.61
CA GLN A 111 5.64 -3.55 19.21
C GLN A 111 4.82 -3.89 20.45
#